data_adca7bb78a92d890e5f1057c5b81c437
#
_entry.id   adca7bb78a92d890e5f1057c5b81c437
#
_cell.length_a   1.000
_cell.length_b   1.000
_cell.length_c   1.000
_cell.angle_alpha   90.00
_cell.angle_beta   90.00
_cell.angle_gamma   90.00
#
_symmetry.space_group_name_H-M   'P 1'
#
loop_
_entity.id
_entity.type
_entity.pdbx_description
1 polymer ?
#
loop_
_entity_poly.entity_id
_entity_poly.type
_entity_poly.pdbx_seq_one_letter_code
_entity_poly.pdbx_strand_id
1 'polypeptide(L)'
;MADAFIDQGDEVVVIASSTNKGNGKIESRREKILYSPAIRMKKKTTVMRLLNNFSFGFTSIFTSLKVGKIDVVITTSPPPLVSIPGWIIAKCKGAKLVYDVRDIWPDVALEMGSFAEGSIYCKVFRTITRFMYKHSDWVTTVSPGKVEKIKNHVISVGGKKGGPDHVDKVKLVGNGFDESVENSSIDKEPIAQYEFDKKFTCVYVGNIGLAQG
;
A
#
# COMPACT_ATOMS: atom_id res chain seq x y z
N MET A 1 4.47 6.72 9.00
CA MET A 1 5.06 5.35 9.09
C MET A 1 6.59 5.40 9.04
N ALA A 2 7.22 5.96 7.98
CA ALA A 2 8.69 6.05 7.93
C ALA A 2 9.28 6.75 9.15
N ASP A 3 8.75 7.91 9.51
CA ASP A 3 9.21 8.67 10.68
C ASP A 3 9.15 7.87 11.99
N ALA A 4 8.08 7.10 12.19
CA ALA A 4 7.93 6.28 13.39
C ALA A 4 9.02 5.20 13.54
N PHE A 5 9.50 4.63 12.42
CA PHE A 5 10.66 3.72 12.43
C PHE A 5 11.97 4.48 12.69
N ILE A 6 12.13 5.64 12.04
CA ILE A 6 13.34 6.47 12.22
C ILE A 6 13.44 6.95 13.68
N ASP A 7 12.32 7.29 14.31
CA ASP A 7 12.29 7.68 15.73
C ASP A 7 12.69 6.54 16.68
N GLN A 8 12.54 5.29 16.24
CA GLN A 8 13.01 4.10 16.95
C GLN A 8 14.48 3.74 16.66
N GLY A 9 15.14 4.51 15.80
CA GLY A 9 16.53 4.30 15.42
C GLY A 9 16.74 3.43 14.18
N ASP A 10 15.67 3.12 13.44
CA ASP A 10 15.77 2.31 12.21
C ASP A 10 16.22 3.16 11.01
N GLU A 11 17.00 2.56 10.11
CA GLU A 11 17.32 3.13 8.81
C GLU A 11 16.21 2.78 7.81
N VAL A 12 15.53 3.79 7.28
CA VAL A 12 14.40 3.61 6.35
C VAL A 12 14.78 4.01 4.94
N VAL A 13 14.64 3.07 3.99
CA VAL A 13 14.80 3.32 2.56
C VAL A 13 13.49 3.06 1.84
N VAL A 14 13.00 4.08 1.13
CA VAL A 14 11.78 4.00 0.32
C VAL A 14 12.16 3.87 -1.15
N ILE A 15 11.70 2.82 -1.82
CA ILE A 15 11.81 2.69 -3.28
C ILE A 15 10.51 3.19 -3.91
N ALA A 16 10.57 4.33 -4.57
CA ALA A 16 9.43 4.98 -5.20
C ALA A 16 9.53 4.97 -6.73
N SER A 17 8.38 5.03 -7.40
CA SER A 17 8.36 5.18 -8.86
C SER A 17 8.87 6.56 -9.28
N SER A 18 9.74 6.60 -10.29
CA SER A 18 10.22 7.85 -10.87
C SER A 18 9.12 8.71 -11.49
N THR A 19 7.97 8.12 -11.82
CA THR A 19 6.79 8.86 -12.31
C THR A 19 6.10 9.68 -11.23
N ASN A 20 6.37 9.37 -9.96
CA ASN A 20 5.84 10.09 -8.79
C ASN A 20 6.84 11.12 -8.23
N LYS A 21 7.96 11.33 -8.92
CA LYS A 21 8.91 12.35 -8.54
C LYS A 21 8.27 13.74 -8.77
N GLY A 22 7.77 14.34 -7.69
CA GLY A 22 7.23 15.70 -7.71
C GLY A 22 8.32 16.73 -8.06
N ASN A 23 7.91 17.86 -8.62
CA ASN A 23 8.81 18.99 -8.92
C ASN A 23 9.19 19.80 -7.66
N GLY A 24 8.57 19.48 -6.51
CA GLY A 24 8.85 20.15 -5.23
C GLY A 24 10.00 19.47 -4.48
N LYS A 25 10.93 20.27 -3.96
CA LYS A 25 11.84 19.83 -2.91
C LYS A 25 10.99 19.53 -1.68
N ILE A 26 10.85 18.26 -1.32
CA ILE A 26 10.25 17.89 -0.04
C ILE A 26 11.41 17.92 0.97
N GLU A 27 11.66 19.09 1.53
CA GLU A 27 12.79 19.36 2.42
C GLU A 27 12.67 18.69 3.80
N SER A 28 11.51 18.11 4.12
CA SER A 28 11.23 17.53 5.44
C SER A 28 11.28 16.00 5.52
N ARG A 29 11.73 15.30 4.47
CA ARG A 29 11.76 13.83 4.49
C ARG A 29 13.02 13.32 5.15
N ARG A 30 12.86 12.48 6.17
CA ARG A 30 13.94 11.88 6.94
C ARG A 30 14.40 10.55 6.34
N GLU A 31 13.54 9.88 5.58
CA GLU A 31 13.84 8.62 4.90
C GLU A 31 14.66 8.82 3.63
N LYS A 32 15.53 7.87 3.32
CA LYS A 32 16.25 7.82 2.05
C LYS A 32 15.32 7.33 0.93
N ILE A 33 15.10 8.15 -0.09
CA ILE A 33 14.27 7.79 -1.24
C ILE A 33 15.13 7.41 -2.44
N LEU A 34 14.91 6.19 -2.96
CA LEU A 34 15.48 5.73 -4.22
C LEU A 34 14.38 5.68 -5.27
N TYR A 35 14.59 6.38 -6.37
CA TYR A 35 13.65 6.38 -7.48
C TYR A 35 13.95 5.27 -8.46
N SER A 36 12.96 4.41 -8.71
CA SER A 36 13.03 3.33 -9.68
C SER A 36 12.34 3.73 -10.98
N PRO A 37 12.94 3.48 -12.16
CA PRO A 37 12.33 3.80 -13.44
C PRO A 37 10.97 3.08 -13.61
N ALA A 38 10.02 3.80 -14.22
CA ALA A 38 8.73 3.22 -14.56
C ALA A 38 8.18 3.84 -15.85
N ILE A 39 7.38 3.10 -16.58
CA ILE A 39 6.71 3.58 -17.80
C ILE A 39 5.72 4.68 -17.42
N ARG A 40 5.90 5.89 -17.97
CA ARG A 40 4.99 7.02 -17.69
C ARG A 40 3.62 6.77 -18.32
N MET A 41 2.58 6.94 -17.55
CA MET A 41 1.20 6.83 -18.02
C MET A 41 0.79 8.07 -18.82
N LYS A 42 0.71 7.94 -20.15
CA LYS A 42 0.16 9.01 -21.01
C LYS A 42 -1.37 9.08 -20.94
N LYS A 43 -2.03 7.93 -20.73
CA LYS A 43 -3.48 7.80 -20.55
C LYS A 43 -3.76 6.94 -19.32
N LYS A 44 -4.80 7.26 -18.55
CA LYS A 44 -5.18 6.51 -17.33
C LYS A 44 -6.00 5.26 -17.66
N THR A 45 -5.55 4.43 -18.63
CA THR A 45 -6.19 3.16 -18.97
C THR A 45 -5.68 2.04 -18.06
N THR A 46 -6.48 0.98 -17.91
CA THR A 46 -6.12 -0.19 -17.10
C THR A 46 -4.81 -0.83 -17.59
N VAL A 47 -4.64 -0.96 -18.91
CA VAL A 47 -3.42 -1.51 -19.49
C VAL A 47 -2.19 -0.68 -19.17
N MET A 48 -2.28 0.65 -19.29
CA MET A 48 -1.16 1.55 -18.96
C MET A 48 -0.81 1.51 -17.47
N ARG A 49 -1.81 1.36 -16.59
CA ARG A 49 -1.58 1.16 -15.15
C ARG A 49 -0.86 -0.15 -14.87
N LEU A 50 -1.25 -1.24 -15.54
CA LEU A 50 -0.58 -2.53 -15.40
C LEU A 50 0.87 -2.47 -15.89
N LEU A 51 1.12 -1.87 -17.06
CA LEU A 51 2.48 -1.67 -17.60
C LEU A 51 3.34 -0.81 -16.68
N ASN A 52 2.79 0.29 -16.13
CA ASN A 52 3.48 1.13 -15.17
C ASN A 52 3.87 0.33 -13.91
N ASN A 53 2.90 -0.38 -13.31
CA ASN A 53 3.13 -1.17 -12.10
C ASN A 53 4.12 -2.32 -12.34
N PHE A 54 4.03 -3.00 -13.48
CA PHE A 54 4.94 -4.08 -13.85
C PHE A 54 6.36 -3.54 -14.07
N SER A 55 6.51 -2.46 -14.84
CA SER A 55 7.82 -1.86 -15.09
C SER A 55 8.47 -1.34 -13.81
N PHE A 56 7.70 -0.65 -12.97
CA PHE A 56 8.16 -0.22 -11.64
C PHE A 56 8.60 -1.41 -10.79
N GLY A 57 7.76 -2.44 -10.71
CA GLY A 57 8.06 -3.63 -9.93
C GLY A 57 9.35 -4.30 -10.40
N PHE A 58 9.51 -4.48 -11.70
CA PHE A 58 10.71 -5.09 -12.28
C PHE A 58 11.98 -4.27 -11.98
N THR A 59 11.94 -2.97 -12.23
CA THR A 59 13.11 -2.09 -12.01
C THR A 59 13.41 -1.89 -10.53
N SER A 60 12.41 -1.99 -9.64
CA SER A 60 12.62 -1.87 -8.18
C SER A 60 13.53 -2.98 -7.62
N ILE A 61 13.52 -4.18 -8.23
CA ILE A 61 14.42 -5.26 -7.87
C ILE A 61 15.88 -4.82 -8.06
N PHE A 62 16.20 -4.23 -9.21
CA PHE A 62 17.54 -3.73 -9.49
C PHE A 62 17.90 -2.51 -8.64
N THR A 63 16.92 -1.62 -8.38
CA THR A 63 17.13 -0.47 -7.50
C THR A 63 17.46 -0.91 -6.09
N SER A 64 16.88 -2.01 -5.61
CA SER A 64 17.16 -2.57 -4.28
C SER A 64 18.60 -3.06 -4.11
N LEU A 65 19.32 -3.35 -5.20
CA LEU A 65 20.73 -3.71 -5.14
C LEU A 65 21.64 -2.58 -4.61
N LYS A 66 21.16 -1.32 -4.74
CA LYS A 66 21.84 -0.14 -4.19
C LYS A 66 21.67 0.01 -2.67
N VAL A 67 20.78 -0.79 -2.08
CA VAL A 67 20.57 -0.85 -0.64
C VAL A 67 21.42 -1.98 -0.10
N GLY A 68 22.15 -1.75 0.98
CA GLY A 68 23.01 -2.75 1.62
C GLY A 68 22.21 -3.92 2.22
N LYS A 69 22.50 -4.25 3.46
CA LYS A 69 21.73 -5.23 4.23
C LYS A 69 20.32 -4.69 4.48
N ILE A 70 19.33 -5.54 4.35
CA ILE A 70 17.92 -5.24 4.63
C ILE A 70 17.42 -6.31 5.60
N ASP A 71 16.86 -5.88 6.73
CA ASP A 71 16.33 -6.82 7.72
C ASP A 71 14.83 -7.05 7.47
N VAL A 72 14.10 -6.01 7.01
CA VAL A 72 12.66 -6.08 6.75
C VAL A 72 12.32 -5.40 5.42
N VAL A 73 11.50 -6.04 4.61
CA VAL A 73 10.87 -5.47 3.42
C VAL A 73 9.39 -5.32 3.67
N ILE A 74 8.88 -4.10 3.56
CA ILE A 74 7.45 -3.81 3.63
C ILE A 74 6.95 -3.54 2.20
N THR A 75 5.96 -4.29 1.74
CA THR A 75 5.31 -4.08 0.46
C THR A 75 3.82 -3.92 0.64
N THR A 76 3.22 -2.95 -0.05
CA THR A 76 1.81 -2.59 0.14
C THR A 76 0.93 -2.99 -1.05
N SER A 77 -0.34 -3.22 -0.79
CA SER A 77 -1.40 -3.45 -1.79
C SER A 77 -2.59 -2.52 -1.49
N PRO A 78 -3.16 -1.82 -2.50
CA PRO A 78 -2.93 -1.90 -3.94
C PRO A 78 -1.68 -1.14 -4.42
N PRO A 79 -1.14 -1.47 -5.60
CA PRO A 79 -1.55 -2.54 -6.52
C PRO A 79 -0.86 -3.89 -6.19
N PRO A 80 -1.57 -5.03 -6.28
CA PRO A 80 -1.01 -6.35 -5.93
C PRO A 80 0.23 -6.74 -6.73
N LEU A 81 0.36 -6.27 -7.98
CA LEU A 81 1.50 -6.57 -8.86
C LEU A 81 2.85 -6.14 -8.26
N VAL A 82 2.87 -5.09 -7.46
CA VAL A 82 4.11 -4.54 -6.86
C VAL A 82 4.58 -5.39 -5.68
N SER A 83 3.71 -6.22 -5.12
CA SER A 83 4.07 -7.06 -3.97
C SER A 83 5.01 -8.21 -4.33
N ILE A 84 4.91 -8.76 -5.56
CA ILE A 84 5.81 -9.83 -6.03
C ILE A 84 7.28 -9.38 -6.06
N PRO A 85 7.64 -8.24 -6.67
CA PRO A 85 8.97 -7.66 -6.53
C PRO A 85 9.44 -7.51 -5.09
N GLY A 86 8.58 -7.05 -4.18
CA GLY A 86 8.88 -6.96 -2.75
C GLY A 86 9.26 -8.32 -2.14
N TRP A 87 8.53 -9.38 -2.50
CA TRP A 87 8.86 -10.75 -2.10
C TRP A 87 10.21 -11.20 -2.68
N ILE A 88 10.49 -10.93 -3.96
CA ILE A 88 11.78 -11.25 -4.59
C ILE A 88 12.91 -10.54 -3.85
N ILE A 89 12.78 -9.24 -3.57
CA ILE A 89 13.78 -8.46 -2.84
C ILE A 89 14.01 -9.06 -1.45
N ALA A 90 12.95 -9.36 -0.71
CA ALA A 90 13.07 -9.96 0.61
C ALA A 90 13.83 -11.30 0.57
N LYS A 91 13.53 -12.16 -0.41
CA LYS A 91 14.23 -13.43 -0.60
C LYS A 91 15.70 -13.25 -0.97
N CYS A 92 16.01 -12.37 -1.92
CA CYS A 92 17.39 -12.10 -2.35
C CYS A 92 18.23 -11.49 -1.24
N LYS A 93 17.65 -10.71 -0.34
CA LYS A 93 18.33 -10.05 0.79
C LYS A 93 18.30 -10.86 2.09
N GLY A 94 17.59 -11.98 2.14
CA GLY A 94 17.39 -12.75 3.38
C GLY A 94 16.56 -12.01 4.42
N ALA A 95 15.74 -11.04 3.98
CA ALA A 95 14.95 -10.16 4.84
C ALA A 95 13.59 -10.77 5.17
N LYS A 96 12.99 -10.33 6.28
CA LYS A 96 11.60 -10.60 6.61
C LYS A 96 10.68 -9.83 5.68
N LEU A 97 9.53 -10.41 5.35
CA LEU A 97 8.54 -9.79 4.46
C LEU A 97 7.26 -9.44 5.22
N VAL A 98 6.92 -8.16 5.20
CA VAL A 98 5.62 -7.64 5.66
C VAL A 98 4.78 -7.29 4.44
N TYR A 99 3.60 -7.88 4.33
CA TYR A 99 2.62 -7.55 3.30
C TYR A 99 1.51 -6.67 3.90
N ASP A 100 1.55 -5.38 3.58
CA ASP A 100 0.59 -4.39 4.07
C ASP A 100 -0.62 -4.30 3.13
N VAL A 101 -1.77 -4.82 3.59
CA VAL A 101 -3.01 -4.92 2.81
C VAL A 101 -3.95 -3.79 3.20
N ARG A 102 -3.91 -2.70 2.43
CA ARG A 102 -4.82 -1.58 2.63
C ARG A 102 -6.21 -1.88 2.07
N ASP A 103 -6.25 -2.56 0.91
CA ASP A 103 -7.49 -3.06 0.29
C ASP A 103 -7.36 -4.51 -0.12
N ILE A 104 -8.42 -5.30 0.10
CA ILE A 104 -8.45 -6.72 -0.21
C ILE A 104 -8.74 -6.89 -1.71
N TRP A 105 -7.71 -7.09 -2.49
CA TRP A 105 -7.81 -7.39 -3.91
C TRP A 105 -7.94 -8.90 -4.15
N PRO A 106 -8.73 -9.35 -5.15
CA PRO A 106 -9.52 -8.53 -6.11
C PRO A 106 -10.90 -8.11 -5.61
N ASP A 107 -11.29 -8.41 -4.38
CA ASP A 107 -12.66 -8.28 -3.87
C ASP A 107 -13.17 -6.83 -4.03
N VAL A 108 -12.39 -5.84 -3.64
CA VAL A 108 -12.74 -4.41 -3.81
C VAL A 108 -13.00 -4.06 -5.28
N ALA A 109 -12.20 -4.59 -6.21
CA ALA A 109 -12.39 -4.30 -7.63
C ALA A 109 -13.64 -4.98 -8.21
N LEU A 110 -14.04 -6.13 -7.66
CA LEU A 110 -15.29 -6.82 -7.98
C LEU A 110 -16.49 -6.04 -7.43
N GLU A 111 -16.44 -5.64 -6.16
CA GLU A 111 -17.48 -4.82 -5.52
C GLU A 111 -17.71 -3.49 -6.28
N MET A 112 -16.63 -2.88 -6.79
CA MET A 112 -16.69 -1.66 -7.62
C MET A 112 -17.12 -1.91 -9.08
N GLY A 113 -17.37 -3.15 -9.48
CA GLY A 113 -17.69 -3.48 -10.88
C GLY A 113 -16.55 -3.25 -11.88
N SER A 114 -15.32 -3.02 -11.40
CA SER A 114 -14.15 -2.77 -12.26
C SER A 114 -13.69 -4.01 -13.01
N PHE A 115 -13.98 -5.21 -12.50
CA PHE A 115 -13.71 -6.49 -13.12
C PHE A 115 -14.91 -7.41 -12.97
N ALA A 116 -15.13 -8.27 -13.97
CA ALA A 116 -16.09 -9.35 -13.85
C ALA A 116 -15.50 -10.51 -13.06
N GLU A 117 -16.33 -11.16 -12.23
CA GLU A 117 -15.95 -12.41 -11.58
C GLU A 117 -15.62 -13.47 -12.64
N GLY A 118 -14.51 -14.20 -12.46
CA GLY A 118 -14.04 -15.16 -13.45
C GLY A 118 -13.14 -14.58 -14.54
N SER A 119 -13.01 -13.24 -14.65
CA SER A 119 -12.07 -12.62 -15.59
C SER A 119 -10.62 -13.05 -15.31
N ILE A 120 -9.79 -13.00 -16.35
CA ILE A 120 -8.36 -13.32 -16.23
C ILE A 120 -7.67 -12.40 -15.21
N TYR A 121 -8.05 -11.13 -15.14
CA TYR A 121 -7.54 -10.16 -14.17
C TYR A 121 -7.85 -10.59 -12.73
N CYS A 122 -9.10 -10.98 -12.47
CA CYS A 122 -9.53 -11.46 -11.16
C CYS A 122 -8.72 -12.72 -10.76
N LYS A 123 -8.56 -13.68 -11.67
CA LYS A 123 -7.78 -14.92 -11.44
C LYS A 123 -6.31 -14.60 -11.12
N VAL A 124 -5.67 -13.72 -11.89
CA VAL A 124 -4.27 -13.33 -11.70
C VAL A 124 -4.10 -12.63 -10.35
N PHE A 125 -4.91 -11.63 -10.03
CA PHE A 125 -4.79 -10.90 -8.77
C PHE A 125 -5.09 -11.79 -7.56
N ARG A 126 -6.07 -12.67 -7.65
CA ARG A 126 -6.36 -13.67 -6.60
C ARG A 126 -5.18 -14.61 -6.38
N THR A 127 -4.52 -15.03 -7.46
CA THR A 127 -3.32 -15.88 -7.35
C THR A 127 -2.17 -15.14 -6.69
N ILE A 128 -1.91 -13.89 -7.07
CA ILE A 128 -0.87 -13.06 -6.46
C ILE A 128 -1.15 -12.84 -4.97
N THR A 129 -2.37 -12.44 -4.63
CA THR A 129 -2.76 -12.18 -3.25
C THR A 129 -2.63 -13.43 -2.37
N ARG A 130 -3.10 -14.58 -2.86
CA ARG A 130 -2.94 -15.88 -2.18
C ARG A 130 -1.47 -16.25 -2.00
N PHE A 131 -0.66 -16.03 -3.03
CA PHE A 131 0.78 -16.24 -2.95
C PHE A 131 1.42 -15.37 -1.87
N MET A 132 1.07 -14.09 -1.82
CA MET A 132 1.59 -13.15 -0.82
C MET A 132 1.14 -13.54 0.60
N TYR A 133 -0.13 -13.89 0.81
CA TYR A 133 -0.61 -14.38 2.11
C TYR A 133 0.16 -15.62 2.58
N LYS A 134 0.52 -16.51 1.66
CA LYS A 134 1.27 -17.72 2.01
C LYS A 134 2.73 -17.43 2.39
N HIS A 135 3.39 -16.52 1.66
CA HIS A 135 4.85 -16.37 1.69
C HIS A 135 5.34 -15.17 2.52
N SER A 136 4.46 -14.30 3.00
CA SER A 136 4.83 -13.22 3.91
C SER A 136 5.02 -13.72 5.33
N ASP A 137 5.99 -13.16 6.04
CA ASP A 137 6.18 -13.42 7.48
C ASP A 137 5.06 -12.78 8.30
N TRP A 138 4.65 -11.56 7.91
CA TRP A 138 3.55 -10.81 8.52
C TRP A 138 2.63 -10.24 7.44
N VAL A 139 1.34 -10.17 7.77
CA VAL A 139 0.32 -9.50 6.96
C VAL A 139 -0.33 -8.43 7.83
N THR A 140 -0.26 -7.17 7.40
CA THR A 140 -0.88 -6.07 8.12
C THR A 140 -2.08 -5.53 7.37
N THR A 141 -3.03 -4.95 8.10
CA THR A 141 -4.19 -4.26 7.51
C THR A 141 -4.69 -3.16 8.42
N VAL A 142 -5.46 -2.23 7.86
CA VAL A 142 -5.80 -0.95 8.49
C VAL A 142 -7.11 -0.92 9.25
N SER A 143 -7.94 -1.99 9.17
CA SER A 143 -9.22 -2.01 9.87
C SER A 143 -9.57 -3.39 10.44
N PRO A 144 -10.31 -3.46 11.56
CA PRO A 144 -10.68 -4.73 12.20
C PRO A 144 -11.46 -5.67 11.28
N GLY A 145 -12.43 -5.15 10.50
CA GLY A 145 -13.21 -5.96 9.58
C GLY A 145 -12.39 -6.61 8.47
N LYS A 146 -11.30 -5.95 8.04
CA LYS A 146 -10.36 -6.55 7.08
C LYS A 146 -9.51 -7.65 7.70
N VAL A 147 -9.19 -7.58 9.00
CA VAL A 147 -8.43 -8.62 9.70
C VAL A 147 -9.13 -9.97 9.58
N GLU A 148 -10.43 -10.03 9.88
CA GLU A 148 -11.20 -11.29 9.80
C GLU A 148 -11.29 -11.82 8.37
N LYS A 149 -11.57 -10.96 7.39
CA LYS A 149 -11.57 -11.36 5.97
C LYS A 149 -10.21 -11.94 5.55
N ILE A 150 -9.11 -11.30 5.92
CA ILE A 150 -7.75 -11.75 5.56
C ILE A 150 -7.40 -13.05 6.27
N LYS A 151 -7.76 -13.24 7.55
CA LYS A 151 -7.57 -14.50 8.26
C LYS A 151 -8.26 -15.66 7.55
N ASN A 152 -9.50 -15.47 7.10
CA ASN A 152 -10.24 -16.47 6.33
C ASN A 152 -9.54 -16.79 5.00
N HIS A 153 -8.99 -15.78 4.31
CA HIS A 153 -8.18 -15.99 3.11
C HIS A 153 -6.89 -16.76 3.42
N VAL A 154 -6.19 -16.45 4.51
CA VAL A 154 -4.98 -17.16 4.95
C VAL A 154 -5.29 -18.63 5.23
N ILE A 155 -6.38 -18.94 5.90
CA ILE A 155 -6.85 -20.32 6.15
C ILE A 155 -7.12 -21.03 4.83
N SER A 156 -7.82 -20.37 3.89
CA SER A 156 -8.23 -20.95 2.61
C SER A 156 -7.08 -21.30 1.67
N VAL A 157 -5.94 -20.62 1.79
CA VAL A 157 -4.75 -20.89 0.94
C VAL A 157 -3.98 -22.14 1.35
N GLY A 158 -4.43 -22.85 2.38
CA GLY A 158 -4.03 -24.16 2.87
C GLY A 158 -2.69 -24.72 2.40
N GLY A 159 -1.91 -25.27 3.30
CA GLY A 159 -0.62 -25.89 3.03
C GLY A 159 0.26 -25.81 4.28
N LYS A 160 1.44 -26.47 4.30
CA LYS A 160 2.34 -26.58 5.47
C LYS A 160 2.70 -25.25 6.16
N LYS A 161 2.30 -24.10 5.60
CA LYS A 161 2.48 -22.74 6.15
C LYS A 161 1.20 -21.90 6.16
N GLY A 162 0.01 -22.47 5.98
CA GLY A 162 -1.26 -21.74 5.87
C GLY A 162 -2.41 -22.40 6.61
N GLY A 163 -2.13 -23.12 7.68
CA GLY A 163 -3.13 -23.67 8.59
C GLY A 163 -3.64 -22.65 9.62
N PRO A 164 -4.54 -23.03 10.52
CA PRO A 164 -5.04 -22.20 11.62
C PRO A 164 -3.93 -21.55 12.43
N ASP A 165 -2.80 -22.22 12.58
CA ASP A 165 -1.63 -21.76 13.34
C ASP A 165 -0.91 -20.55 12.71
N HIS A 166 -1.28 -20.17 11.47
CA HIS A 166 -0.66 -19.04 10.77
C HIS A 166 -1.53 -17.78 10.68
N VAL A 167 -2.72 -17.80 11.25
CA VAL A 167 -3.60 -16.61 11.31
C VAL A 167 -3.01 -15.51 12.21
N ASP A 168 -2.17 -15.90 13.16
CA ASP A 168 -1.50 -14.96 14.08
C ASP A 168 -0.53 -14.01 13.40
N LYS A 169 -0.11 -14.31 12.16
CA LYS A 169 0.68 -13.38 11.36
C LYS A 169 -0.13 -12.18 10.84
N VAL A 170 -1.48 -12.25 10.89
CA VAL A 170 -2.35 -11.13 10.46
C VAL A 170 -2.52 -10.17 11.62
N LYS A 171 -2.05 -8.94 11.44
CA LYS A 171 -2.04 -7.89 12.48
C LYS A 171 -2.80 -6.66 12.01
N LEU A 172 -3.51 -6.04 12.94
CA LEU A 172 -4.10 -4.73 12.74
C LEU A 172 -3.02 -3.66 12.94
N VAL A 173 -2.79 -2.84 11.91
CA VAL A 173 -1.95 -1.65 11.98
C VAL A 173 -2.75 -0.50 11.38
N GLY A 174 -3.36 0.32 12.22
CA GLY A 174 -4.18 1.45 11.79
C GLY A 174 -3.39 2.51 11.03
N ASN A 175 -4.10 3.36 10.29
CA ASN A 175 -3.48 4.53 9.73
C ASN A 175 -3.01 5.46 10.84
N GLY A 176 -1.79 5.99 10.71
CA GLY A 176 -1.28 7.01 11.62
C GLY A 176 -1.97 8.36 11.38
N PHE A 177 -1.95 9.18 12.38
CA PHE A 177 -2.34 10.59 12.33
C PHE A 177 -1.08 11.45 12.52
N ASP A 178 -1.00 12.55 11.79
CA ASP A 178 0.08 13.51 11.93
C ASP A 178 -0.34 14.58 12.93
N GLU A 179 0.22 14.52 14.15
CA GLU A 179 -0.10 15.43 15.23
C GLU A 179 0.24 16.90 14.92
N SER A 180 1.12 17.15 13.94
CA SER A 180 1.44 18.51 13.50
C SER A 180 0.23 19.21 12.88
N VAL A 181 -0.73 18.45 12.33
CA VAL A 181 -1.97 18.99 11.77
C VAL A 181 -2.87 19.57 12.86
N GLU A 182 -2.87 18.97 14.06
CA GLU A 182 -3.68 19.45 15.18
C GLU A 182 -3.19 20.82 15.67
N ASN A 183 -1.89 21.06 15.58
CA ASN A 183 -1.24 22.31 16.00
C ASN A 183 -1.13 23.34 14.87
N SER A 184 -1.64 23.03 13.68
CA SER A 184 -1.63 23.98 12.56
C SER A 184 -2.63 25.11 12.80
N SER A 185 -2.25 26.33 12.40
CA SER A 185 -3.18 27.48 12.47
C SER A 185 -4.37 27.24 11.53
N ILE A 186 -5.58 27.41 12.08
CA ILE A 186 -6.81 27.31 11.30
C ILE A 186 -6.87 28.49 10.34
N ASP A 187 -6.93 28.21 9.04
CA ASP A 187 -7.26 29.23 8.05
C ASP A 187 -8.72 29.63 8.22
N LYS A 188 -8.94 30.89 8.61
CA LYS A 188 -10.28 31.43 8.86
C LYS A 188 -10.99 31.90 7.60
N GLU A 189 -10.28 32.06 6.49
CA GLU A 189 -10.85 32.58 5.25
C GLU A 189 -11.92 31.65 4.68
N PRO A 190 -11.72 30.32 4.53
CA PRO A 190 -12.79 29.43 4.12
C PRO A 190 -13.97 29.38 5.07
N ILE A 191 -13.74 29.51 6.39
CA ILE A 191 -14.80 29.50 7.39
C ILE A 191 -15.74 30.69 7.15
N ALA A 192 -15.18 31.88 6.97
CA ALA A 192 -15.94 33.10 6.72
C ALA A 192 -16.61 33.08 5.33
N GLN A 193 -15.90 32.64 4.28
CA GLN A 193 -16.40 32.57 2.92
C GLN A 193 -17.65 31.68 2.76
N TYR A 194 -17.67 30.53 3.46
CA TYR A 194 -18.77 29.57 3.38
C TYR A 194 -19.74 29.65 4.57
N GLU A 195 -19.56 30.61 5.46
CA GLU A 195 -20.42 30.87 6.63
C GLU A 195 -20.57 29.62 7.53
N PHE A 196 -19.49 28.83 7.70
CA PHE A 196 -19.52 27.59 8.50
C PHE A 196 -19.81 27.83 9.97
N ASP A 197 -19.50 29.02 10.48
CA ASP A 197 -19.73 29.47 11.85
C ASP A 197 -21.18 29.87 12.14
N LYS A 198 -22.00 30.11 11.10
CA LYS A 198 -23.39 30.61 11.27
C LYS A 198 -24.43 29.50 11.39
N LYS A 199 -24.07 28.25 11.11
CA LYS A 199 -25.01 27.11 11.11
C LYS A 199 -24.31 25.80 11.39
N PHE A 200 -25.07 24.79 11.85
CA PHE A 200 -24.53 23.43 11.92
C PHE A 200 -24.15 22.95 10.50
N THR A 201 -22.87 22.69 10.30
CA THR A 201 -22.32 22.37 8.99
C THR A 201 -21.69 20.98 9.03
N CYS A 202 -22.18 20.06 8.18
CA CYS A 202 -21.52 18.79 7.92
C CYS A 202 -20.65 18.94 6.68
N VAL A 203 -19.35 18.65 6.80
CA VAL A 203 -18.40 18.74 5.70
C VAL A 203 -17.87 17.35 5.37
N TYR A 204 -17.94 16.97 4.10
CA TYR A 204 -17.25 15.80 3.57
C TYR A 204 -16.03 16.27 2.77
N VAL A 205 -14.84 15.87 3.21
CA VAL A 205 -13.59 16.13 2.51
C VAL A 205 -12.99 14.80 2.09
N GLY A 206 -13.02 14.49 0.81
CA GLY A 206 -12.54 13.22 0.29
C GLY A 206 -12.77 13.09 -1.22
N ASN A 207 -12.28 11.97 -1.76
CA ASN A 207 -12.58 11.65 -3.15
C ASN A 207 -14.05 11.22 -3.31
N ILE A 208 -14.74 11.81 -4.28
CA ILE A 208 -16.05 11.35 -4.71
C ILE A 208 -15.82 10.45 -5.92
N GLY A 209 -15.93 9.15 -5.73
CA GLY A 209 -15.66 8.15 -6.77
C GLY A 209 -16.52 6.91 -6.60
N LEU A 210 -16.43 5.98 -7.55
CA LEU A 210 -17.20 4.73 -7.56
C LEU A 210 -17.06 3.87 -6.29
N ALA A 211 -15.99 4.07 -5.53
CA ALA A 211 -15.73 3.33 -4.30
C ALA A 211 -16.43 3.92 -3.07
N GLN A 212 -16.98 5.11 -3.17
CA GLN A 212 -17.61 5.82 -2.06
C GLN A 212 -19.16 5.85 -2.16
N GLY A 213 -19.75 5.19 -3.16
CA GLY A 213 -21.21 5.08 -3.37
C GLY A 213 -21.74 5.92 -4.49
#